data_617b48bf8d9d66d90d8682c85ac049ce
#
_entry.id   617b48bf8d9d66d90d8682c85ac049ce
#
_cell.length_a   1.000
_cell.length_b   1.000
_cell.length_c   1.000
_cell.angle_alpha   90.00
_cell.angle_beta   90.00
_cell.angle_gamma   90.00
#
_symmetry.space_group_name_H-M   'P 1'
#
loop_
_entity.id
_entity.type
_entity.pdbx_description
1 polymer ?
#
loop_
_entity_poly.entity_id
_entity_poly.type
_entity_poly.pdbx_seq_one_letter_code
_entity_poly.pdbx_strand_id
1 'polypeptide(L)'
;MALDKPYKDVPGTIIFDAEQARKGYWLNQFCMSLMKAENRERFLANERAYLDEWLMTEEQKDAVMARDLNWCMRTGGNIYFLAKLGATDGKSFQQLAGSMTGMSEDEYRDMMINGGRSPEGNRYPGENGNAQPQNQPQGQANKQANKQTGRNN
;
A
#
# COMPACT_ATOMS: atom_id res chain seq x y z
N MET A 1 -11.83 -1.27 28.08
CA MET A 1 -12.67 -0.40 27.23
C MET A 1 -11.96 -0.26 25.90
N ALA A 2 -12.55 -0.70 24.79
CA ALA A 2 -11.98 -0.48 23.47
C ALA A 2 -12.11 1.01 23.14
N LEU A 3 -11.00 1.62 22.71
CA LEU A 3 -11.03 3.01 22.25
C LEU A 3 -11.86 3.08 20.96
N ASP A 4 -12.72 4.09 20.88
CA ASP A 4 -13.39 4.42 19.64
C ASP A 4 -12.34 4.84 18.60
N LYS A 5 -12.40 4.23 17.42
CA LYS A 5 -11.42 4.43 16.34
C LYS A 5 -12.11 4.86 15.05
N PRO A 6 -12.58 6.11 14.99
CA PRO A 6 -13.34 6.61 13.84
C PRO A 6 -12.54 6.61 12.53
N TYR A 7 -11.23 6.47 12.60
CA TYR A 7 -10.34 6.40 11.42
C TYR A 7 -10.28 5.02 10.75
N LYS A 8 -10.81 3.95 11.38
CA LYS A 8 -10.68 2.59 10.85
C LYS A 8 -11.40 2.37 9.53
N ASP A 9 -12.45 3.12 9.28
CA ASP A 9 -13.31 2.98 8.10
C ASP A 9 -13.10 4.07 7.04
N VAL A 10 -12.01 4.84 7.14
CA VAL A 10 -11.66 5.82 6.10
C VAL A 10 -11.26 5.06 4.83
N PRO A 11 -11.97 5.28 3.70
CA PRO A 11 -11.71 4.57 2.46
C PRO A 11 -10.29 4.78 1.94
N GLY A 12 -9.70 3.72 1.41
CA GLY A 12 -8.35 3.76 0.83
C GLY A 12 -7.21 3.95 1.82
N THR A 13 -7.50 3.86 3.12
CA THR A 13 -6.50 4.06 4.18
C THR A 13 -6.43 2.85 5.09
N ILE A 14 -5.21 2.35 5.32
CA ILE A 14 -4.92 1.31 6.30
C ILE A 14 -4.00 1.94 7.35
N ILE A 15 -4.58 2.25 8.52
CA ILE A 15 -3.86 2.92 9.60
C ILE A 15 -3.07 1.88 10.41
N PHE A 16 -1.78 2.12 10.57
CA PHE A 16 -0.92 1.31 11.44
C PHE A 16 -0.91 1.90 12.86
N ASP A 17 -1.75 1.34 13.71
CA ASP A 17 -1.86 1.71 15.11
C ASP A 17 -1.28 0.62 16.05
N ALA A 18 -1.40 0.81 17.36
CA ALA A 18 -0.88 -0.14 18.35
C ALA A 18 -1.53 -1.53 18.25
N GLU A 19 -2.78 -1.62 17.82
CA GLU A 19 -3.47 -2.89 17.60
C GLU A 19 -2.87 -3.61 16.37
N GLN A 20 -2.67 -2.89 15.28
CA GLN A 20 -2.02 -3.42 14.07
C GLN A 20 -0.56 -3.80 14.34
N ALA A 21 0.17 -2.99 15.10
CA ALA A 21 1.55 -3.30 15.49
C ALA A 21 1.64 -4.62 16.26
N ARG A 22 0.70 -4.86 17.18
CA ARG A 22 0.63 -6.12 17.94
C ARG A 22 0.26 -7.30 17.04
N LYS A 23 -0.76 -7.13 16.19
CA LYS A 23 -1.23 -8.16 15.26
C LYS A 23 -0.15 -8.59 14.28
N GLY A 24 0.61 -7.63 13.76
CA GLY A 24 1.62 -7.85 12.73
C GLY A 24 3.05 -8.01 13.25
N TYR A 25 3.25 -8.18 14.56
CA TYR A 25 4.60 -8.19 15.16
C TYR A 25 5.54 -9.15 14.42
N TRP A 26 5.15 -10.41 14.28
CA TRP A 26 6.00 -11.41 13.64
C TRP A 26 6.16 -11.22 12.14
N LEU A 27 5.13 -10.76 11.45
CA LEU A 27 5.22 -10.36 10.04
C LEU A 27 6.26 -9.23 9.85
N ASN A 28 6.23 -8.22 10.71
CA ASN A 28 7.18 -7.11 10.65
C ASN A 28 8.61 -7.55 11.04
N GLN A 29 8.76 -8.45 12.01
CA GLN A 29 10.06 -9.03 12.36
C GLN A 29 10.63 -9.89 11.23
N PHE A 30 9.81 -10.68 10.57
CA PHE A 30 10.19 -11.38 9.34
C PHE A 30 10.74 -10.41 8.31
N CYS A 31 10.00 -9.35 7.98
CA CYS A 31 10.45 -8.34 7.02
C CYS A 31 11.78 -7.70 7.45
N MET A 32 11.96 -7.40 8.73
CA MET A 32 13.22 -6.85 9.27
C MET A 32 14.39 -7.82 9.10
N SER A 33 14.16 -9.12 9.20
CA SER A 33 15.21 -10.12 9.01
C SER A 33 15.83 -10.06 7.61
N LEU A 34 15.06 -9.63 6.61
CA LEU A 34 15.49 -9.50 5.21
C LEU A 34 16.50 -8.34 4.99
N MET A 35 16.82 -7.56 6.00
CA MET A 35 17.93 -6.60 5.92
C MET A 35 19.29 -7.29 5.74
N LYS A 36 19.42 -8.53 6.21
CA LYS A 36 20.64 -9.32 6.07
C LYS A 36 20.62 -10.12 4.76
N ALA A 37 21.72 -10.07 4.01
CA ALA A 37 21.84 -10.77 2.73
C ALA A 37 21.62 -12.29 2.87
N GLU A 38 22.23 -12.91 3.88
CA GLU A 38 22.08 -14.32 4.18
C GLU A 38 20.62 -14.76 4.38
N ASN A 39 19.80 -13.91 5.01
CA ASN A 39 18.38 -14.19 5.24
C ASN A 39 17.57 -14.05 3.95
N ARG A 40 17.92 -13.10 3.09
CA ARG A 40 17.28 -12.98 1.76
C ARG A 40 17.56 -14.22 0.91
N GLU A 41 18.80 -14.71 0.91
CA GLU A 41 19.18 -15.93 0.19
C GLU A 41 18.41 -17.14 0.70
N ARG A 42 18.31 -17.32 2.02
CA ARG A 42 17.53 -18.39 2.64
C ARG A 42 16.05 -18.31 2.30
N PHE A 43 15.48 -17.11 2.39
CA PHE A 43 14.08 -16.87 2.04
C PHE A 43 13.79 -17.20 0.58
N LEU A 44 14.58 -16.66 -0.36
CA LEU A 44 14.40 -16.92 -1.79
C LEU A 44 14.64 -18.40 -2.17
N ALA A 45 15.48 -19.11 -1.45
CA ALA A 45 15.71 -20.53 -1.69
C ALA A 45 14.49 -21.40 -1.33
N ASN A 46 13.76 -21.06 -0.28
CA ASN A 46 12.51 -21.73 0.11
C ASN A 46 11.67 -20.79 0.99
N GLU A 47 10.82 -20.02 0.36
CA GLU A 47 10.01 -19.01 1.03
C GLU A 47 9.14 -19.59 2.14
N ARG A 48 8.42 -20.67 1.86
CA ARG A 48 7.52 -21.28 2.84
C ARG A 48 8.28 -21.77 4.06
N ALA A 49 9.37 -22.49 3.88
CA ALA A 49 10.17 -22.99 5.00
C ALA A 49 10.73 -21.86 5.86
N TYR A 50 11.17 -20.75 5.23
CA TYR A 50 11.65 -19.58 5.97
C TYR A 50 10.53 -18.89 6.75
N LEU A 51 9.33 -18.78 6.16
CA LEU A 51 8.17 -18.20 6.84
C LEU A 51 7.70 -19.05 8.03
N ASP A 52 7.88 -20.38 7.97
CA ASP A 52 7.50 -21.30 9.04
C ASP A 52 8.41 -21.18 10.29
N GLU A 53 9.55 -20.51 10.17
CA GLU A 53 10.40 -20.19 11.33
C GLU A 53 9.80 -19.05 12.20
N TRP A 54 8.79 -18.33 11.69
CA TRP A 54 8.18 -17.18 12.34
C TRP A 54 6.79 -17.52 12.86
N LEU A 55 6.42 -16.95 14.02
CA LEU A 55 5.09 -17.13 14.61
C LEU A 55 4.02 -16.25 13.88
N MET A 56 4.05 -16.28 12.57
CA MET A 56 3.06 -15.64 11.71
C MET A 56 1.82 -16.53 11.59
N THR A 57 0.67 -15.90 11.36
CA THR A 57 -0.54 -16.64 10.97
C THR A 57 -0.40 -17.18 9.56
N GLU A 58 -1.14 -18.25 9.24
CA GLU A 58 -1.16 -18.80 7.87
C GLU A 58 -1.61 -17.73 6.86
N GLU A 59 -2.61 -16.93 7.23
CA GLU A 59 -3.09 -15.81 6.43
C GLU A 59 -1.97 -14.80 6.09
N GLN A 60 -1.11 -14.48 7.06
CA GLN A 60 0.04 -13.60 6.83
C GLN A 60 1.09 -14.25 5.91
N LYS A 61 1.38 -15.53 6.10
CA LYS A 61 2.32 -16.28 5.25
C LYS A 61 1.83 -16.35 3.80
N ASP A 62 0.56 -16.66 3.62
CA ASP A 62 -0.06 -16.74 2.29
C ASP A 62 -0.04 -15.37 1.58
N ALA A 63 -0.31 -14.28 2.32
CA ALA A 63 -0.23 -12.92 1.78
C ALA A 63 1.20 -12.56 1.34
N VAL A 64 2.22 -12.96 2.12
CA VAL A 64 3.63 -12.74 1.76
C VAL A 64 3.99 -13.54 0.51
N MET A 65 3.62 -14.82 0.44
CA MET A 65 3.90 -15.67 -0.72
C MET A 65 3.22 -15.16 -1.99
N ALA A 66 2.00 -14.65 -1.86
CA ALA A 66 1.25 -14.03 -2.96
C ALA A 66 1.75 -12.61 -3.32
N ARG A 67 2.63 -12.02 -2.50
CA ARG A 67 3.03 -10.60 -2.61
C ARG A 67 1.84 -9.64 -2.57
N ASP A 68 0.76 -10.05 -1.87
CA ASP A 68 -0.39 -9.19 -1.61
C ASP A 68 -0.07 -8.24 -0.44
N LEU A 69 0.59 -7.13 -0.78
CA LEU A 69 1.00 -6.14 0.22
C LEU A 69 -0.20 -5.47 0.89
N ASN A 70 -1.32 -5.32 0.20
CA ASN A 70 -2.54 -4.77 0.79
C ASN A 70 -3.06 -5.71 1.89
N TRP A 71 -3.05 -7.01 1.65
CA TRP A 71 -3.46 -7.99 2.65
C TRP A 71 -2.44 -8.09 3.80
N CYS A 72 -1.15 -8.03 3.49
CA CYS A 72 -0.12 -7.91 4.52
C CYS A 72 -0.39 -6.72 5.45
N MET A 73 -0.73 -5.55 4.91
CA MET A 73 -1.07 -4.38 5.72
C MET A 73 -2.35 -4.59 6.55
N ARG A 74 -3.39 -5.21 5.98
CA ARG A 74 -4.64 -5.53 6.70
C ARG A 74 -4.42 -6.50 7.86
N THR A 75 -3.41 -7.34 7.76
CA THR A 75 -3.02 -8.31 8.80
C THR A 75 -1.93 -7.81 9.74
N GLY A 76 -1.64 -6.50 9.72
CA GLY A 76 -0.74 -5.83 10.67
C GLY A 76 0.66 -5.52 10.14
N GLY A 77 0.89 -5.67 8.84
CA GLY A 77 2.13 -5.26 8.21
C GLY A 77 2.28 -3.73 8.17
N ASN A 78 3.49 -3.25 8.39
CA ASN A 78 3.86 -1.86 8.20
C ASN A 78 4.54 -1.68 6.85
N ILE A 79 4.14 -0.69 6.08
CA ILE A 79 4.66 -0.47 4.72
C ILE A 79 6.18 -0.30 4.66
N TYR A 80 6.79 0.32 5.67
CA TYR A 80 8.25 0.48 5.71
C TYR A 80 8.98 -0.86 5.90
N PHE A 81 8.37 -1.80 6.59
CA PHE A 81 8.92 -3.15 6.74
C PHE A 81 8.62 -3.99 5.48
N LEU A 82 7.42 -3.90 4.93
CA LEU A 82 7.04 -4.60 3.71
C LEU A 82 7.88 -4.17 2.49
N ALA A 83 8.38 -2.94 2.47
CA ALA A 83 9.30 -2.48 1.43
C ALA A 83 10.59 -3.31 1.36
N LYS A 84 11.02 -3.97 2.46
CA LYS A 84 12.18 -4.87 2.48
C LYS A 84 11.90 -6.17 1.72
N LEU A 85 10.67 -6.65 1.76
CA LEU A 85 10.23 -7.78 0.93
C LEU A 85 10.30 -7.40 -0.56
N GLY A 86 9.79 -6.23 -0.93
CA GLY A 86 9.90 -5.73 -2.30
C GLY A 86 11.34 -5.55 -2.77
N ALA A 87 12.20 -5.00 -1.92
CA ALA A 87 13.64 -4.87 -2.23
C ALA A 87 14.32 -6.24 -2.40
N THR A 88 13.88 -7.25 -1.64
CA THR A 88 14.36 -8.64 -1.78
C THR A 88 13.99 -9.20 -3.16
N ASP A 89 12.81 -8.85 -3.68
CA ASP A 89 12.35 -9.21 -5.03
C ASP A 89 12.97 -8.32 -6.14
N GLY A 90 13.83 -7.37 -5.79
CA GLY A 90 14.45 -6.45 -6.75
C GLY A 90 13.48 -5.38 -7.29
N LYS A 91 12.38 -5.11 -6.59
CA LYS A 91 11.36 -4.14 -7.02
C LYS A 91 11.61 -2.76 -6.45
N SER A 92 11.37 -1.73 -7.27
CA SER A 92 11.35 -0.33 -6.84
C SER A 92 10.14 -0.03 -5.96
N PHE A 93 10.20 1.07 -5.21
CA PHE A 93 9.04 1.53 -4.44
C PHE A 93 7.84 1.86 -5.34
N GLN A 94 8.08 2.45 -6.51
CA GLN A 94 7.02 2.75 -7.48
C GLN A 94 6.35 1.48 -8.02
N GLN A 95 7.13 0.41 -8.24
CA GLN A 95 6.57 -0.88 -8.63
C GLN A 95 5.70 -1.48 -7.52
N LEU A 96 6.13 -1.38 -6.27
CA LEU A 96 5.34 -1.84 -5.13
C LEU A 96 4.05 -1.04 -4.99
N ALA A 97 4.15 0.28 -4.99
CA ALA A 97 3.00 1.15 -4.88
C ALA A 97 2.04 1.00 -6.05
N GLY A 98 2.55 0.83 -7.26
CA GLY A 98 1.77 0.50 -8.45
C GLY A 98 0.98 -0.78 -8.25
N SER A 99 1.62 -1.87 -7.82
CA SER A 99 0.94 -3.16 -7.57
C SER A 99 -0.17 -3.04 -6.53
N MET A 100 0.02 -2.23 -5.49
CA MET A 100 -0.99 -1.99 -4.44
C MET A 100 -2.18 -1.17 -4.93
N THR A 101 -2.02 -0.39 -5.97
CA THR A 101 -3.03 0.51 -6.54
C THR A 101 -3.62 -0.01 -7.85
N GLY A 102 -3.15 -1.16 -8.34
CA GLY A 102 -3.55 -1.70 -9.63
C GLY A 102 -3.02 -0.93 -10.84
N MET A 103 -1.93 -0.17 -10.65
CA MET A 103 -1.25 0.62 -11.67
C MET A 103 0.08 -0.01 -12.05
N SER A 104 0.52 0.20 -13.29
CA SER A 104 1.91 -0.02 -13.67
C SER A 104 2.83 0.99 -12.98
N GLU A 105 4.15 0.75 -13.01
CA GLU A 105 5.13 1.68 -12.45
C GLU A 105 5.03 3.06 -13.11
N ASP A 106 4.91 3.10 -14.43
CA ASP A 106 4.81 4.35 -15.20
C ASP A 106 3.53 5.10 -14.89
N GLU A 107 2.39 4.42 -14.84
CA GLU A 107 1.10 5.02 -14.46
C GLU A 107 1.13 5.60 -13.04
N TYR A 108 1.72 4.86 -12.10
CA TYR A 108 1.87 5.35 -10.73
C TYR A 108 2.78 6.57 -10.65
N ARG A 109 3.92 6.53 -11.32
CA ARG A 109 4.87 7.66 -11.39
C ARG A 109 4.21 8.90 -11.98
N ASP A 110 3.53 8.74 -13.12
CA ASP A 110 2.88 9.84 -13.82
C ASP A 110 1.75 10.45 -12.98
N MET A 111 0.96 9.61 -12.29
CA MET A 111 -0.04 10.06 -11.33
C MET A 111 0.59 10.91 -10.22
N MET A 112 1.71 10.47 -9.64
CA MET A 112 2.38 11.19 -8.56
C MET A 112 2.99 12.52 -9.04
N ILE A 113 3.59 12.55 -10.24
CA ILE A 113 4.13 13.78 -10.84
C ILE A 113 3.00 14.79 -11.11
N ASN A 114 1.82 14.33 -11.47
CA ASN A 114 0.65 15.17 -11.74
C ASN A 114 -0.13 15.59 -10.47
N GLY A 115 0.46 15.44 -9.27
CA GLY A 115 -0.11 15.91 -8.02
C GLY A 115 -0.82 14.85 -7.18
N GLY A 116 -0.72 13.58 -7.56
CA GLY A 116 -1.32 12.48 -6.83
C GLY A 116 -2.80 12.26 -7.13
N ARG A 117 -3.44 11.44 -6.33
CA ARG A 117 -4.89 11.17 -6.46
C ARG A 117 -5.70 12.36 -5.94
N SER A 118 -6.87 12.60 -6.57
CA SER A 118 -7.83 13.57 -6.07
C SER A 118 -8.27 13.18 -4.65
N PRO A 119 -8.34 14.14 -3.70
CA PRO A 119 -8.94 13.91 -2.40
C PRO A 119 -10.47 13.86 -2.42
N GLU A 120 -11.10 14.13 -3.56
CA GLU A 120 -12.56 14.06 -3.72
C GLU A 120 -13.06 12.64 -3.41
N GLY A 121 -14.11 12.57 -2.60
CA GLY A 121 -14.65 11.30 -2.11
C GLY A 121 -13.95 10.72 -0.88
N ASN A 122 -12.86 11.34 -0.40
CA ASN A 122 -12.31 10.99 0.91
C ASN A 122 -13.27 11.44 2.00
N ARG A 123 -13.37 10.62 3.05
CA ARG A 123 -14.15 10.97 4.23
C ARG A 123 -13.27 11.65 5.26
N TYR A 124 -13.77 12.75 5.84
CA TYR A 124 -13.12 13.45 6.92
C TYR A 124 -13.74 13.09 8.27
N PRO A 125 -13.02 13.26 9.41
CA PRO A 125 -13.58 13.02 10.73
C PRO A 125 -14.89 13.81 10.94
N GLY A 126 -15.94 13.11 11.38
CA GLY A 126 -17.28 13.71 11.63
C GLY A 126 -18.24 13.68 10.43
N GLU A 127 -17.81 13.23 9.28
CA GLU A 127 -18.68 13.05 8.11
C GLU A 127 -19.26 11.63 8.08
N ASN A 128 -20.57 11.50 8.24
CA ASN A 128 -21.31 10.26 7.98
C ASN A 128 -21.64 10.22 6.48
N GLY A 129 -20.72 9.71 5.68
CA GLY A 129 -20.89 9.71 4.23
C GLY A 129 -20.84 8.33 3.60
N ASN A 130 -21.72 8.08 2.64
CA ASN A 130 -21.64 6.97 1.71
C ASN A 130 -20.40 7.13 0.82
N ALA A 131 -19.26 6.62 1.27
CA ALA A 131 -18.08 6.57 0.42
C ALA A 131 -18.27 5.43 -0.59
N GLN A 132 -18.41 5.77 -1.85
CA GLN A 132 -18.29 4.81 -2.94
C GLN A 132 -16.82 4.34 -3.05
N PRO A 133 -16.56 3.06 -3.32
CA PRO A 133 -15.20 2.58 -3.53
C PRO A 133 -14.60 3.30 -4.74
N GLN A 134 -13.47 3.98 -4.51
CA GLN A 134 -12.71 4.63 -5.57
C GLN A 134 -11.97 3.57 -6.38
N ASN A 135 -12.62 3.01 -7.38
CA ASN A 135 -12.00 2.28 -8.48
C ASN A 135 -12.42 2.95 -9.79
N GLN A 136 -11.88 4.13 -10.07
CA GLN A 136 -11.84 4.64 -11.44
C GLN A 136 -10.57 5.45 -11.66
N PRO A 137 -9.79 5.17 -12.72
CA PRO A 137 -8.72 6.05 -13.14
C PRO A 137 -9.34 7.34 -13.72
N GLN A 138 -9.27 8.42 -12.97
CA GLN A 138 -9.58 9.74 -13.51
C GLN A 138 -8.39 10.28 -14.30
N GLY A 139 -8.16 9.68 -15.45
CA GLY A 139 -7.38 10.29 -16.50
C GLY A 139 -8.32 10.80 -17.57
N GLN A 140 -8.66 12.10 -17.53
CA GLN A 140 -9.02 12.96 -18.67
C GLN A 140 -10.09 13.99 -18.26
N ALA A 141 -9.68 15.09 -17.68
CA ALA A 141 -10.39 16.36 -17.81
C ALA A 141 -9.50 17.52 -17.31
N ASN A 142 -8.54 17.95 -18.10
CA ASN A 142 -8.13 19.35 -18.14
C ASN A 142 -7.18 19.64 -19.31
N LYS A 143 -7.70 19.51 -20.54
CA LYS A 143 -7.07 20.07 -21.73
C LYS A 143 -8.12 20.72 -22.62
N GLN A 144 -8.92 21.65 -22.07
CA GLN A 144 -9.70 22.59 -22.89
C GLN A 144 -10.14 23.79 -22.06
N ALA A 145 -9.22 24.66 -21.71
CA ALA A 145 -9.52 26.04 -21.36
C ALA A 145 -8.26 26.91 -21.45
N ASN A 146 -7.64 27.00 -22.61
CA ASN A 146 -6.79 28.14 -22.89
C ASN A 146 -6.53 28.30 -24.41
N LYS A 147 -7.59 28.55 -25.17
CA LYS A 147 -7.46 29.05 -26.54
C LYS A 147 -8.70 29.86 -26.88
N GLN A 148 -8.80 31.05 -26.33
CA GLN A 148 -9.59 32.15 -26.90
C GLN A 148 -9.38 33.42 -26.06
N THR A 149 -8.31 34.14 -26.33
CA THR A 149 -8.26 35.61 -26.24
C THR A 149 -6.99 36.04 -26.95
N GLY A 150 -7.16 36.45 -28.18
CA GLY A 150 -6.04 36.99 -28.94
C GLY A 150 -6.38 37.22 -30.39
N ARG A 151 -7.42 38.05 -30.65
CA ARG A 151 -7.56 38.83 -31.88
C ARG A 151 -8.58 39.90 -31.65
N ASN A 152 -8.12 41.10 -31.49
CA ASN A 152 -8.60 42.32 -32.14
C ASN A 152 -7.79 43.50 -31.58
N ASN A 153 -6.97 44.02 -32.35
CA ASN A 153 -6.63 45.31 -32.92
C ASN A 153 -5.18 45.34 -33.31
#